data_84fd9fb3f3101f2d800ec66f419f2d18
#
_entry.id   84fd9fb3f3101f2d800ec66f419f2d18
#
_cell.length_a   1.000
_cell.length_b   1.000
_cell.length_c   1.000
_cell.angle_alpha   90.00
_cell.angle_beta   90.00
_cell.angle_gamma   90.00
#
_symmetry.space_group_name_H-M   'P 1'
#
loop_
_entity.id
_entity.type
_entity.pdbx_description
1 polymer ?
#
loop_
_entity_poly.entity_id
_entity_poly.type
_entity_poly.pdbx_seq_one_letter_code
_entity_poly.pdbx_strand_id
1 'polypeptide(L)'
;MFSTILSAAVLGIEAYPVQVEADICDGLPQFCMVGDLSPEVREAADRVRTALRNTGISFPPRRVTVNLSPANLRKEGTRFDLPVAAALLTALGVLPQECSEDSMIVGEVGLNGAVRPVPGILQTVLLASERGVRRCLIPADNI
;
A
#
# COMPACT_ATOMS: atom_id res chain seq x y z
N MET A 1 8.20 10.27 -11.19
CA MET A 1 7.41 10.57 -9.97
C MET A 1 7.52 9.40 -9.04
N PHE A 2 8.05 9.63 -7.88
CA PHE A 2 8.39 8.59 -6.92
C PHE A 2 7.79 8.90 -5.54
N SER A 3 7.34 7.87 -4.83
CA SER A 3 6.87 8.00 -3.45
C SER A 3 7.17 6.74 -2.65
N THR A 4 7.16 6.88 -1.33
CA THR A 4 7.37 5.78 -0.39
C THR A 4 6.33 5.86 0.72
N ILE A 5 5.71 4.73 1.03
CA ILE A 5 4.73 4.59 2.11
C ILE A 5 5.20 3.46 3.02
N LEU A 6 5.15 3.69 4.32
CA LEU A 6 5.46 2.65 5.31
C LEU A 6 4.22 1.80 5.58
N SER A 7 4.40 0.50 5.51
CA SER A 7 3.39 -0.49 5.85
C SER A 7 4.00 -1.59 6.71
N ALA A 8 3.27 -2.67 6.92
CA ALA A 8 3.75 -3.80 7.71
C ALA A 8 3.22 -5.12 7.17
N ALA A 9 4.06 -6.14 7.20
CA ALA A 9 3.66 -7.53 7.03
C ALA A 9 3.49 -8.17 8.40
N VAL A 10 2.59 -9.14 8.51
CA VAL A 10 2.41 -9.93 9.71
C VAL A 10 2.72 -11.39 9.39
N LEU A 11 3.67 -11.96 10.10
CA LEU A 11 4.07 -13.36 9.97
C LEU A 11 3.94 -14.02 11.35
N GLY A 12 2.98 -14.91 11.49
CA GLY A 12 2.68 -15.50 12.79
C GLY A 12 2.15 -14.41 13.75
N ILE A 13 2.85 -14.23 14.86
CA ILE A 13 2.48 -13.23 15.89
C ILE A 13 3.30 -11.94 15.77
N GLU A 14 4.21 -11.86 14.81
CA GLU A 14 5.10 -10.71 14.67
C GLU A 14 4.80 -9.91 13.42
N ALA A 15 5.01 -8.59 13.51
CA ALA A 15 4.92 -7.68 12.39
C ALA A 15 6.31 -7.20 11.97
N TYR A 16 6.47 -6.97 10.68
CA TYR A 16 7.73 -6.50 10.08
C TYR A 16 7.45 -5.29 9.19
N PRO A 17 8.35 -4.28 9.19
CA PRO A 17 8.14 -3.10 8.35
C PRO A 17 8.29 -3.45 6.87
N VAL A 18 7.43 -2.85 6.06
CA VAL A 18 7.46 -2.96 4.60
C VAL A 18 7.41 -1.56 4.03
N GLN A 19 8.37 -1.24 3.15
CA GLN A 19 8.34 0.00 2.39
C GLN A 19 7.64 -0.26 1.06
N VAL A 20 6.58 0.47 0.81
CA VAL A 20 5.85 0.43 -0.45
C VAL A 20 6.33 1.61 -1.29
N GLU A 21 7.08 1.30 -2.33
CA GLU A 21 7.68 2.30 -3.20
C GLU A 21 6.95 2.31 -4.53
N ALA A 22 6.50 3.48 -4.98
CA ALA A 22 5.84 3.63 -6.27
C ALA A 22 6.61 4.60 -7.14
N ASP A 23 6.83 4.20 -8.39
CA ASP A 23 7.42 5.06 -9.41
C ASP A 23 6.53 5.08 -10.64
N ILE A 24 6.28 6.28 -11.15
CA ILE A 24 5.49 6.50 -12.36
C ILE A 24 6.35 7.29 -13.33
N CYS A 25 6.63 6.71 -14.48
CA CYS A 25 7.46 7.33 -15.49
C CYS A 25 6.88 7.15 -16.89
N ASP A 26 7.42 7.88 -17.85
CA ASP A 26 7.03 7.74 -19.25
C ASP A 26 7.48 6.37 -19.77
N GLY A 27 6.69 5.80 -20.66
CA GLY A 27 6.98 4.51 -21.26
C GLY A 27 5.70 3.83 -21.70
N LEU A 28 5.82 2.58 -22.13
CA LEU A 28 4.65 1.78 -22.49
C LEU A 28 3.78 1.58 -21.24
N PRO A 29 2.45 1.77 -21.34
CA PRO A 29 1.56 1.56 -20.21
C PRO A 29 1.71 0.16 -19.63
N GLN A 30 2.07 0.10 -18.35
CA GLN A 30 2.31 -1.15 -17.65
C GLN A 30 2.21 -0.91 -16.15
N PHE A 31 1.70 -1.90 -15.42
CA PHE A 31 1.67 -1.87 -13.97
C PHE A 31 2.40 -3.11 -13.44
N CYS A 32 3.59 -2.91 -12.90
CA CYS A 32 4.42 -3.98 -12.36
C CYS A 32 4.46 -3.95 -10.85
N MET A 33 4.22 -5.11 -10.23
CA MET A 33 4.43 -5.33 -8.79
C MET A 33 5.71 -6.14 -8.60
N VAL A 34 6.59 -5.69 -7.73
CA VAL A 34 7.92 -6.27 -7.52
C VAL A 34 8.12 -6.64 -6.05
N GLY A 35 8.74 -7.77 -5.82
CA GLY A 35 9.04 -8.29 -4.49
C GLY A 35 8.67 -9.77 -4.37
N ASP A 36 8.84 -10.32 -3.17
CA ASP A 36 8.38 -11.67 -2.86
C ASP A 36 6.91 -11.58 -2.43
N LEU A 37 6.02 -11.72 -3.41
CA LEU A 37 4.60 -11.40 -3.29
C LEU A 37 3.74 -12.63 -3.52
N SER A 38 2.76 -12.85 -2.61
CA SER A 38 1.72 -13.83 -2.83
C SER A 38 0.83 -13.42 -4.02
N PRO A 39 0.03 -14.35 -4.58
CA PRO A 39 -0.94 -13.98 -5.62
C PRO A 39 -1.89 -12.88 -5.19
N GLU A 40 -2.37 -12.89 -3.95
CA GLU A 40 -3.28 -11.86 -3.43
C GLU A 40 -2.63 -10.47 -3.43
N VAL A 41 -1.34 -10.40 -3.11
CA VAL A 41 -0.60 -9.13 -3.13
C VAL A 41 -0.44 -8.65 -4.57
N ARG A 42 -0.13 -9.55 -5.51
CA ARG A 42 0.00 -9.17 -6.93
C ARG A 42 -1.33 -8.65 -7.49
N GLU A 43 -2.44 -9.20 -7.04
CA GLU A 43 -3.77 -8.75 -7.46
C GLU A 43 -4.12 -7.34 -6.94
N ALA A 44 -3.35 -6.79 -6.00
CA ALA A 44 -3.54 -5.43 -5.53
C ALA A 44 -3.51 -4.42 -6.69
N ALA A 45 -2.69 -4.67 -7.71
CA ALA A 45 -2.64 -3.81 -8.90
C ALA A 45 -4.02 -3.65 -9.53
N ASP A 46 -4.76 -4.73 -9.69
CA ASP A 46 -6.09 -4.69 -10.31
C ASP A 46 -7.12 -4.06 -9.38
N ARG A 47 -7.12 -4.42 -8.08
CA ARG A 47 -8.06 -3.83 -7.12
C ARG A 47 -7.88 -2.33 -6.99
N VAL A 48 -6.64 -1.89 -6.83
CA VAL A 48 -6.32 -0.48 -6.64
C VAL A 48 -6.64 0.33 -7.90
N ARG A 49 -6.23 -0.15 -9.07
CA ARG A 49 -6.50 0.55 -10.34
C ARG A 49 -7.99 0.72 -10.56
N THR A 50 -8.76 -0.34 -10.34
CA THR A 50 -10.21 -0.31 -10.50
C THR A 50 -10.87 0.62 -9.47
N ALA A 51 -10.44 0.55 -8.21
CA ALA A 51 -10.96 1.41 -7.16
C ALA A 51 -10.71 2.89 -7.45
N LEU A 52 -9.50 3.24 -7.87
CA LEU A 52 -9.16 4.62 -8.21
C LEU A 52 -10.03 5.14 -9.36
N ARG A 53 -10.20 4.33 -10.42
CA ARG A 53 -11.06 4.69 -11.54
C ARG A 53 -12.51 4.91 -11.09
N ASN A 54 -13.03 4.03 -10.24
CA ASN A 54 -14.42 4.12 -9.77
C ASN A 54 -14.64 5.27 -8.80
N THR A 55 -13.59 5.80 -8.19
CA THR A 55 -13.68 7.00 -7.34
C THR A 55 -13.38 8.30 -8.11
N GLY A 56 -13.25 8.23 -9.42
CA GLY A 56 -13.06 9.40 -10.28
C GLY A 56 -11.63 9.83 -10.49
N ILE A 57 -10.65 9.02 -10.09
CA ILE A 57 -9.24 9.33 -10.28
C ILE A 57 -8.76 8.65 -11.56
N SER A 58 -8.38 9.45 -12.54
CA SER A 58 -7.81 8.97 -13.79
C SER A 58 -6.39 8.49 -13.59
N PHE A 59 -6.13 7.25 -13.97
CA PHE A 59 -4.79 6.69 -13.95
C PHE A 59 -4.13 6.99 -15.30
N PRO A 60 -2.98 7.70 -15.34
CA PRO A 60 -2.35 8.04 -16.61
C PRO A 60 -1.81 6.78 -17.30
N PRO A 61 -1.80 6.75 -18.67
CA PRO A 61 -1.25 5.61 -19.41
C PRO A 61 0.28 5.67 -19.40
N ARG A 62 0.87 5.40 -18.24
CA ARG A 62 2.31 5.45 -18.01
C ARG A 62 2.82 4.15 -17.45
N ARG A 63 4.13 4.02 -17.39
CA ARG A 63 4.76 2.88 -16.74
C ARG A 63 4.75 3.07 -15.23
N VAL A 64 4.12 2.13 -14.54
CA VAL A 64 4.01 2.13 -13.08
C VAL A 64 4.77 0.93 -12.53
N THR A 65 5.64 1.17 -11.58
CA THR A 65 6.34 0.12 -10.85
C THR A 65 6.09 0.32 -9.36
N VAL A 66 5.61 -0.73 -8.70
CA VAL A 66 5.43 -0.75 -7.25
C VAL A 66 6.30 -1.85 -6.67
N ASN A 67 7.20 -1.47 -5.78
CA ASN A 67 8.10 -2.40 -5.10
C ASN A 67 7.74 -2.48 -3.62
N LEU A 68 7.61 -3.69 -3.09
CA LEU A 68 7.38 -3.94 -1.67
C LEU A 68 8.67 -4.48 -1.07
N SER A 69 9.40 -3.62 -0.40
CA SER A 69 10.71 -3.90 0.19
C SER A 69 10.58 -4.30 1.67
N PRO A 70 11.40 -5.20 2.18
CA PRO A 70 12.52 -5.87 1.54
C PRO A 70 12.09 -7.05 0.66
N ALA A 71 12.88 -7.35 -0.36
CA ALA A 71 12.56 -8.39 -1.33
C ALA A 71 12.61 -9.80 -0.75
N ASN A 72 13.36 -10.01 0.32
CA ASN A 72 13.52 -11.31 0.96
C ASN A 72 12.45 -11.63 2.02
N LEU A 73 11.52 -10.72 2.26
CA LEU A 73 10.39 -10.91 3.15
C LEU A 73 9.14 -11.22 2.34
N ARG A 74 8.50 -12.36 2.61
CA ARG A 74 7.26 -12.75 1.94
C ARG A 74 6.12 -11.83 2.35
N LYS A 75 5.41 -11.24 1.38
CA LYS A 75 4.22 -10.42 1.60
C LYS A 75 2.99 -11.21 1.18
N GLU A 76 1.99 -11.26 2.05
CA GLU A 76 0.79 -12.05 1.85
C GLU A 76 -0.47 -11.25 2.18
N GLY A 77 -1.60 -11.69 1.64
CA GLY A 77 -2.90 -11.13 1.92
C GLY A 77 -3.20 -9.85 1.17
N THR A 78 -4.22 -9.14 1.63
CA THR A 78 -4.75 -7.96 0.95
C THR A 78 -4.41 -6.64 1.64
N ARG A 79 -3.64 -6.69 2.71
CA ARG A 79 -3.35 -5.53 3.57
C ARG A 79 -2.53 -4.43 2.90
N PHE A 80 -1.86 -4.75 1.80
CA PHE A 80 -1.03 -3.78 1.08
C PHE A 80 -1.80 -2.95 0.05
N ASP A 81 -3.07 -3.24 -0.16
CA ASP A 81 -3.89 -2.49 -1.14
C ASP A 81 -3.89 -0.99 -0.83
N LEU A 82 -4.22 -0.62 0.40
CA LEU A 82 -4.30 0.79 0.78
C LEU A 82 -2.95 1.50 0.72
N PRO A 83 -1.85 0.94 1.24
CA PRO A 83 -0.55 1.59 1.07
C PRO A 83 -0.12 1.70 -0.40
N VAL A 84 -0.44 0.74 -1.26
CA VAL A 84 -0.18 0.84 -2.70
C VAL A 84 -0.98 2.01 -3.29
N ALA A 85 -2.27 2.12 -2.97
CA ALA A 85 -3.10 3.23 -3.43
C ALA A 85 -2.53 4.58 -2.94
N ALA A 86 -2.14 4.66 -1.68
CA ALA A 86 -1.57 5.88 -1.11
C ALA A 86 -0.25 6.27 -1.79
N ALA A 87 0.61 5.29 -2.07
CA ALA A 87 1.87 5.53 -2.77
C ALA A 87 1.63 6.06 -4.19
N LEU A 88 0.67 5.48 -4.91
CA LEU A 88 0.32 5.92 -6.25
C LEU A 88 -0.27 7.32 -6.25
N LEU A 89 -1.19 7.61 -5.35
CA LEU A 89 -1.80 8.94 -5.23
C LEU A 89 -0.78 10.01 -4.86
N THR A 90 0.18 9.67 -4.03
CA THR A 90 1.28 10.58 -3.67
C THR A 90 2.20 10.82 -4.87
N ALA A 91 2.56 9.76 -5.58
CA ALA A 91 3.40 9.87 -6.78
C ALA A 91 2.71 10.70 -7.88
N LEU A 92 1.39 10.60 -8.00
CA LEU A 92 0.60 11.37 -8.96
C LEU A 92 0.38 12.83 -8.52
N GLY A 93 0.76 13.18 -7.30
CA GLY A 93 0.53 14.52 -6.77
C GLY A 93 -0.89 14.80 -6.30
N VAL A 94 -1.74 13.78 -6.21
CA VAL A 94 -3.12 13.91 -5.70
C VAL A 94 -3.11 14.06 -4.19
N LEU A 95 -2.23 13.31 -3.51
CA LEU A 95 -2.00 13.44 -2.07
C LEU A 95 -0.66 14.15 -1.82
N PRO A 96 -0.64 15.16 -0.95
CA PRO A 96 0.63 15.73 -0.50
C PRO A 96 1.47 14.69 0.24
N GLN A 97 2.79 14.75 0.10
CA GLN A 97 3.72 13.85 0.79
C GLN A 97 3.52 13.90 2.31
N GLU A 98 3.20 15.06 2.84
CA GLU A 98 3.02 15.28 4.27
C GLU A 98 1.86 14.48 4.86
N CYS A 99 0.89 14.08 4.05
CA CYS A 99 -0.26 13.29 4.51
C CYS A 99 0.13 11.89 5.00
N SER A 100 1.22 11.35 4.47
CA SER A 100 1.68 9.99 4.80
C SER A 100 2.95 9.97 5.65
N GLU A 101 3.58 11.12 5.87
CA GLU A 101 4.75 11.20 6.72
C GLU A 101 4.43 10.73 8.14
N ASP A 102 5.38 10.02 8.73
CA ASP A 102 5.28 9.51 10.09
C ASP A 102 4.01 8.68 10.32
N SER A 103 3.63 7.92 9.29
CA SER A 103 2.43 7.07 9.32
C SER A 103 2.76 5.67 8.83
N MET A 104 2.09 4.68 9.43
CA MET A 104 2.08 3.30 8.94
C MET A 104 0.68 2.98 8.45
N ILE A 105 0.56 2.45 7.24
CA ILE A 105 -0.73 2.31 6.55
C ILE A 105 -0.96 0.84 6.19
N VAL A 106 -2.13 0.31 6.53
CA VAL A 106 -2.59 -1.01 6.10
C VAL A 106 -4.09 -0.95 5.79
N GLY A 107 -4.53 -1.81 4.90
CA GLY A 107 -5.96 -1.94 4.58
C GLY A 107 -6.18 -2.63 3.24
N GLU A 108 -7.31 -3.31 3.12
CA GLU A 108 -7.79 -3.84 1.85
C GLU A 108 -8.65 -2.80 1.16
N VAL A 109 -8.63 -2.76 -0.17
CA VAL A 109 -9.43 -1.82 -0.95
C VAL A 109 -10.41 -2.60 -1.82
N GLY A 110 -11.69 -2.30 -1.67
CA GLY A 110 -12.73 -2.83 -2.53
C GLY A 110 -12.76 -2.10 -3.87
N LEU A 111 -13.36 -2.71 -4.88
CA LEU A 111 -13.43 -2.14 -6.23
C LEU A 111 -14.20 -0.82 -6.28
N ASN A 112 -15.05 -0.56 -5.29
CA ASN A 112 -15.79 0.69 -5.13
C ASN A 112 -15.03 1.76 -4.35
N GLY A 113 -13.78 1.48 -3.95
CA GLY A 113 -12.97 2.38 -3.15
C GLY A 113 -13.14 2.25 -1.64
N ALA A 114 -14.00 1.35 -1.17
CA ALA A 114 -14.17 1.14 0.26
C ALA A 114 -12.91 0.53 0.88
N VAL A 115 -12.54 0.99 2.07
CA VAL A 115 -11.44 0.41 2.84
C VAL A 115 -12.00 -0.69 3.72
N ARG A 116 -11.42 -1.89 3.61
CA ARG A 116 -11.91 -3.08 4.29
C ARG A 116 -10.94 -3.54 5.36
N PRO A 117 -11.46 -4.20 6.43
CA PRO A 117 -10.61 -4.66 7.54
C PRO A 117 -9.61 -5.72 7.09
N VAL A 118 -8.50 -5.80 7.82
CA VAL A 118 -7.45 -6.79 7.61
C VAL A 118 -7.05 -7.41 8.95
N PRO A 119 -6.56 -8.65 8.96
CA PRO A 119 -6.09 -9.28 10.19
C PRO A 119 -4.75 -8.67 10.64
N GLY A 120 -4.40 -8.88 11.91
CA GLY A 120 -3.08 -8.52 12.42
C GLY A 120 -2.92 -7.04 12.78
N ILE A 121 -4.00 -6.35 13.12
CA ILE A 121 -3.94 -4.92 13.47
C ILE A 121 -3.17 -4.69 14.77
N LEU A 122 -3.35 -5.52 15.78
CA LEU A 122 -2.63 -5.35 17.04
C LEU A 122 -1.12 -5.40 16.81
N GLN A 123 -0.64 -6.39 16.09
CA GLN A 123 0.78 -6.55 15.77
C GLN A 123 1.29 -5.35 14.97
N THR A 124 0.49 -4.85 14.05
CA THR A 124 0.84 -3.67 13.23
C THR A 124 0.99 -2.42 14.09
N VAL A 125 0.06 -2.17 15.00
CA VAL A 125 0.10 -1.00 15.88
C VAL A 125 1.27 -1.10 16.86
N LEU A 126 1.55 -2.28 17.38
CA LEU A 126 2.71 -2.49 18.25
C LEU A 126 4.02 -2.22 17.52
N LEU A 127 4.14 -2.66 16.26
CA LEU A 127 5.31 -2.38 15.45
C LEU A 127 5.49 -0.87 15.24
N ALA A 128 4.41 -0.17 14.92
CA ALA A 128 4.45 1.28 14.73
C ALA A 128 4.94 1.98 16.01
N SER A 129 4.44 1.56 17.17
CA SER A 129 4.85 2.10 18.46
C SER A 129 6.34 1.86 18.71
N GLU A 130 6.83 0.65 18.47
CA GLU A 130 8.24 0.30 18.65
C GLU A 130 9.17 1.12 17.75
N ARG A 131 8.71 1.45 16.55
CA ARG A 131 9.48 2.23 15.59
C ARG A 131 9.34 3.74 15.77
N GLY A 132 8.55 4.17 16.75
CA GLY A 132 8.34 5.59 17.00
C GLY A 132 7.47 6.29 15.94
N VAL A 133 6.69 5.54 15.19
CA VAL A 133 5.77 6.08 14.19
C VAL A 133 4.56 6.65 14.92
N ARG A 134 4.18 7.89 14.59
CA ARG A 134 3.14 8.61 15.33
C ARG A 134 1.72 8.18 14.99
N ARG A 135 1.49 7.73 13.75
CA ARG A 135 0.13 7.46 13.27
C ARG A 135 0.05 6.10 12.60
N CYS A 136 -1.06 5.42 12.83
CA CYS A 136 -1.45 4.26 12.05
C CYS A 136 -2.75 4.58 11.34
N LEU A 137 -2.75 4.46 10.03
CA LEU A 137 -3.97 4.55 9.23
C LEU A 137 -4.46 3.13 9.01
N ILE A 138 -5.56 2.79 9.66
CA ILE A 138 -6.14 1.46 9.66
C ILE A 138 -7.60 1.52 9.24
N PRO A 139 -8.17 0.43 8.72
CA PRO A 139 -9.59 0.41 8.38
C PRO A 139 -10.47 0.69 9.59
N ALA A 140 -11.53 1.47 9.39
CA ALA A 140 -12.47 1.82 10.47
C ALA A 140 -13.08 0.57 11.12
N ASP A 141 -13.34 -0.46 10.35
CA ASP A 141 -13.94 -1.71 10.85
C ASP A 141 -12.96 -2.55 11.69
N ASN A 142 -11.69 -2.17 11.76
CA ASN A 142 -10.70 -2.80 12.63
C ASN A 142 -10.61 -2.16 14.02
N ILE A 143 -11.35 -1.12 14.26
CA ILE A 143 -11.34 -0.40 15.53
C ILE A 143 -12.28 -1.05 16.55
#